data_04beec285835ba016f10e2b5bdf88be2
#
_entry.id   04beec285835ba016f10e2b5bdf88be2
#
_cell.length_a   1.000
_cell.length_b   1.000
_cell.length_c   1.000
_cell.angle_alpha   90.00
_cell.angle_beta   90.00
_cell.angle_gamma   90.00
#
_symmetry.space_group_name_H-M   'P 1'
#
loop_
_entity.id
_entity.type
_entity.pdbx_description
1 polymer ?
#
loop_
_entity_poly.entity_id
_entity_poly.type
_entity_poly.pdbx_seq_one_letter_code
_entity_poly.pdbx_strand_id
1 'polypeptide(L)'
;MKGMQTTSNVGRKFNEDGSVRFFPGNTIISKVLEDNEIYSVIAGISKEFQAADQGRSYQFLPLASLHMTIIQGVCHEDRKKQLWSRYLPLDLELEKVDEFFEEKFKEVKSLPETRMIYDYIDMSNKNILVRFVPENQQAAENLKKYRDDVSDKLGVRFPDHDSYGFHISVAYQLWEMTEAEKEKMQKACERISRSLEKNRPSFSLRQPE
;
A
#
# COMPACT_ATOMS: atom_id res chain seq x y z
N MET A 1 -28.14 6.65 -17.31
CA MET A 1 -26.71 6.40 -17.05
C MET A 1 -26.37 5.07 -17.71
N LYS A 2 -25.54 5.05 -18.76
CA LYS A 2 -25.04 3.80 -19.34
C LYS A 2 -24.25 3.10 -18.25
N GLY A 3 -24.52 1.80 -18.03
CA GLY A 3 -23.88 1.01 -17.00
C GLY A 3 -22.35 1.04 -17.15
N MET A 4 -21.71 1.88 -16.35
CA MET A 4 -20.26 1.85 -16.19
C MET A 4 -19.91 0.50 -15.54
N GLN A 5 -18.94 -0.19 -16.09
CA GLN A 5 -18.48 -1.45 -15.53
C GLN A 5 -17.58 -1.16 -14.32
N THR A 6 -17.81 -1.87 -13.22
CA THR A 6 -16.97 -1.77 -12.02
C THR A 6 -15.68 -2.56 -12.16
N THR A 7 -14.65 -2.13 -11.44
CA THR A 7 -13.40 -2.91 -11.29
C THR A 7 -13.52 -3.94 -10.15
N SER A 8 -12.51 -4.78 -9.99
CA SER A 8 -12.41 -5.75 -8.88
C SER A 8 -12.25 -5.11 -7.48
N ASN A 9 -12.05 -3.81 -7.38
CA ASN A 9 -12.02 -3.09 -6.11
C ASN A 9 -13.42 -2.92 -5.52
N VAL A 10 -14.45 -2.83 -6.39
CA VAL A 10 -15.87 -2.79 -5.98
C VAL A 10 -16.33 -4.18 -5.57
N GLY A 11 -17.08 -4.24 -4.48
CA GLY A 11 -17.52 -5.51 -3.88
C GLY A 11 -16.47 -6.15 -2.95
N ARG A 12 -15.22 -5.71 -2.99
CA ARG A 12 -14.16 -6.18 -2.08
C ARG A 12 -13.81 -5.13 -1.02
N LYS A 13 -13.18 -4.03 -1.39
CA LYS A 13 -12.78 -2.95 -0.47
C LYS A 13 -13.74 -1.78 -0.44
N PHE A 14 -14.48 -1.59 -1.53
CA PHE A 14 -15.38 -0.45 -1.71
C PHE A 14 -16.75 -0.88 -2.19
N ASN A 15 -17.77 -0.08 -1.87
CA ASN A 15 -19.09 -0.12 -2.48
C ASN A 15 -19.05 0.68 -3.81
N GLU A 16 -20.12 0.57 -4.61
CA GLU A 16 -20.26 1.31 -5.87
C GLU A 16 -20.25 2.83 -5.70
N ASP A 17 -20.70 3.33 -4.56
CA ASP A 17 -20.69 4.76 -4.19
C ASP A 17 -19.30 5.27 -3.69
N GLY A 18 -18.31 4.40 -3.64
CA GLY A 18 -16.96 4.69 -3.13
C GLY A 18 -16.82 4.61 -1.61
N SER A 19 -17.90 4.31 -0.88
CA SER A 19 -17.80 4.06 0.56
C SER A 19 -16.99 2.79 0.85
N VAL A 20 -16.26 2.81 1.98
CA VAL A 20 -15.40 1.70 2.38
C VAL A 20 -16.25 0.52 2.87
N ARG A 21 -15.93 -0.68 2.43
CA ARG A 21 -16.49 -1.92 2.95
C ARG A 21 -15.71 -2.40 4.18
N PHE A 22 -16.40 -3.12 5.04
CA PHE A 22 -15.74 -3.85 6.11
C PHE A 22 -14.84 -4.92 5.48
N PHE A 23 -13.53 -4.79 5.68
CA PHE A 23 -12.51 -5.66 5.12
C PHE A 23 -11.46 -5.96 6.22
N PRO A 24 -11.82 -6.85 7.18
CA PRO A 24 -11.03 -7.06 8.37
C PRO A 24 -9.75 -7.86 8.07
N GLY A 25 -8.68 -7.41 8.66
CA GLY A 25 -7.35 -7.99 8.56
C GLY A 25 -6.33 -7.12 9.25
N ASN A 26 -5.10 -7.58 9.31
CA ASN A 26 -4.00 -6.85 9.90
C ASN A 26 -2.85 -6.66 8.90
N THR A 27 -2.01 -5.69 9.16
CA THR A 27 -0.90 -5.30 8.29
C THR A 27 0.10 -4.50 9.11
N ILE A 28 1.37 -4.80 8.99
CA ILE A 28 2.43 -3.99 9.59
C ILE A 28 2.79 -2.86 8.63
N ILE A 29 2.62 -1.62 9.09
CA ILE A 29 2.77 -0.42 8.27
C ILE A 29 3.77 0.57 8.87
N SER A 30 4.41 1.34 8.01
CA SER A 30 5.10 2.58 8.38
C SER A 30 4.21 3.75 7.98
N LYS A 31 3.69 4.50 8.94
CA LYS A 31 2.81 5.65 8.70
C LYS A 31 3.54 6.80 8.04
N VAL A 32 2.87 7.50 7.13
CA VAL A 32 3.34 8.75 6.51
C VAL A 32 2.51 9.90 7.07
N LEU A 33 3.02 10.54 8.11
CA LEU A 33 2.38 11.67 8.78
C LEU A 33 2.84 13.02 8.18
N GLU A 34 2.19 14.11 8.53
CA GLU A 34 2.43 15.44 7.97
C GLU A 34 3.88 15.96 8.12
N ASP A 35 4.57 15.52 9.16
CA ASP A 35 5.98 15.83 9.41
C ASP A 35 6.96 14.94 8.63
N ASN A 36 6.47 13.95 7.86
CA ASN A 36 7.31 13.13 7.01
C ASN A 36 7.65 13.85 5.70
N GLU A 37 8.90 13.77 5.27
CA GLU A 37 9.45 14.41 4.05
C GLU A 37 8.63 14.12 2.78
N ILE A 38 8.03 12.92 2.68
CA ILE A 38 7.27 12.49 1.50
C ILE A 38 5.80 12.92 1.52
N TYR A 39 5.25 13.36 2.66
CA TYR A 39 3.83 13.63 2.81
C TYR A 39 3.32 14.67 1.79
N SER A 40 3.98 15.82 1.71
CA SER A 40 3.60 16.90 0.79
C SER A 40 3.70 16.48 -0.68
N VAL A 41 4.68 15.62 -1.01
CA VAL A 41 4.85 15.07 -2.36
C VAL A 41 3.66 14.19 -2.72
N ILE A 42 3.27 13.24 -1.84
CA ILE A 42 2.12 12.36 -2.08
C ILE A 42 0.82 13.16 -2.13
N ALA A 43 0.65 14.16 -1.26
CA ALA A 43 -0.51 15.06 -1.31
C ALA A 43 -0.61 15.82 -2.65
N GLY A 44 0.51 16.30 -3.17
CA GLY A 44 0.59 16.92 -4.50
C GLY A 44 0.23 15.97 -5.62
N ILE A 45 0.76 14.76 -5.61
CA ILE A 45 0.42 13.67 -6.56
C ILE A 45 -1.08 13.38 -6.54
N SER A 46 -1.66 13.20 -5.34
CA SER A 46 -3.08 12.94 -5.16
C SER A 46 -3.93 14.06 -5.78
N LYS A 47 -3.59 15.32 -5.49
CA LYS A 47 -4.29 16.50 -6.04
C LYS A 47 -4.24 16.57 -7.56
N GLU A 48 -3.09 16.30 -8.17
CA GLU A 48 -2.94 16.32 -9.63
C GLU A 48 -3.75 15.21 -10.31
N PHE A 49 -3.75 14.00 -9.76
CA PHE A 49 -4.58 12.91 -10.27
C PHE A 49 -6.08 13.17 -10.06
N GLN A 50 -6.49 13.74 -8.91
CA GLN A 50 -7.88 14.14 -8.71
C GLN A 50 -8.35 15.14 -9.76
N ALA A 51 -7.51 16.11 -10.12
CA ALA A 51 -7.82 17.08 -11.18
C ALA A 51 -7.92 16.45 -12.58
N ALA A 52 -7.19 15.35 -12.82
CA ALA A 52 -7.24 14.61 -14.08
C ALA A 52 -8.42 13.63 -14.16
N ASP A 53 -8.89 13.07 -13.04
CA ASP A 53 -9.99 12.10 -12.93
C ASP A 53 -11.36 12.78 -13.03
N GLN A 54 -11.66 13.37 -14.18
CA GLN A 54 -12.92 14.08 -14.42
C GLN A 54 -14.14 13.15 -14.43
N GLY A 55 -13.94 11.86 -14.75
CA GLY A 55 -14.98 10.82 -14.72
C GLY A 55 -15.28 10.28 -13.33
N ARG A 56 -14.49 10.69 -12.33
CA ARG A 56 -14.56 10.16 -10.96
C ARG A 56 -14.48 8.65 -10.89
N SER A 57 -13.56 8.10 -11.68
CA SER A 57 -13.32 6.65 -11.77
C SER A 57 -12.55 6.10 -10.59
N TYR A 58 -11.89 6.96 -9.81
CA TYR A 58 -11.06 6.59 -8.67
C TYR A 58 -11.64 7.04 -7.33
N GLN A 59 -11.46 6.21 -6.30
CA GLN A 59 -11.57 6.59 -4.90
C GLN A 59 -10.17 6.95 -4.40
N PHE A 60 -9.94 8.23 -4.13
CA PHE A 60 -8.69 8.73 -3.56
C PHE A 60 -8.68 8.50 -2.05
N LEU A 61 -7.54 8.05 -1.53
CA LEU A 61 -7.38 7.80 -0.11
C LEU A 61 -7.22 9.10 0.67
N PRO A 62 -7.80 9.19 1.89
CA PRO A 62 -7.55 10.31 2.80
C PRO A 62 -6.06 10.44 3.13
N LEU A 63 -5.52 11.66 3.14
CA LEU A 63 -4.10 11.88 3.45
C LEU A 63 -3.72 11.37 4.85
N ALA A 64 -4.65 11.40 5.80
CA ALA A 64 -4.44 10.85 7.15
C ALA A 64 -4.24 9.32 7.18
N SER A 65 -4.57 8.61 6.10
CA SER A 65 -4.39 7.16 5.98
C SER A 65 -3.13 6.76 5.21
N LEU A 66 -2.29 7.70 4.81
CA LEU A 66 -1.07 7.41 4.06
C LEU A 66 -0.10 6.54 4.86
N HIS A 67 0.33 5.46 4.24
CA HIS A 67 1.28 4.52 4.83
C HIS A 67 2.01 3.73 3.75
N MET A 68 3.12 3.14 4.12
CA MET A 68 3.78 2.08 3.37
C MET A 68 3.61 0.75 4.11
N THR A 69 3.05 -0.25 3.44
CA THR A 69 3.03 -1.61 3.98
C THR A 69 4.44 -2.17 4.01
N ILE A 70 4.87 -2.58 5.19
CA ILE A 70 6.18 -3.22 5.39
C ILE A 70 6.04 -4.73 5.26
N ILE A 71 4.99 -5.31 5.85
CA ILE A 71 4.65 -6.72 5.67
C ILE A 71 3.13 -6.90 5.69
N GLN A 72 2.63 -7.71 4.78
CA GLN A 72 1.22 -8.07 4.76
C GLN A 72 0.92 -9.03 5.91
N GLY A 73 -0.12 -8.75 6.65
CA GLY A 73 -0.69 -9.67 7.64
C GLY A 73 -1.79 -10.52 7.02
N VAL A 74 -2.66 -11.08 7.85
CA VAL A 74 -3.75 -11.94 7.40
C VAL A 74 -5.03 -11.14 7.12
N CYS A 75 -5.89 -11.70 6.26
CA CYS A 75 -7.16 -11.10 5.90
C CYS A 75 -8.29 -12.12 6.03
N HIS A 76 -9.42 -11.71 6.59
CA HIS A 76 -10.59 -12.58 6.76
C HIS A 76 -11.10 -13.13 5.42
N GLU A 77 -11.09 -12.31 4.38
CA GLU A 77 -11.59 -12.67 3.05
C GLU A 77 -10.66 -13.66 2.30
N ASP A 78 -9.41 -13.76 2.72
CA ASP A 78 -8.38 -14.55 2.04
C ASP A 78 -7.77 -15.62 2.96
N ARG A 79 -8.62 -16.40 3.65
CA ARG A 79 -8.19 -17.50 4.55
C ARG A 79 -7.65 -18.68 3.75
N LYS A 80 -6.43 -18.53 3.25
CA LYS A 80 -5.68 -19.53 2.50
C LYS A 80 -4.37 -19.84 3.20
N LYS A 81 -3.96 -21.10 3.20
CA LYS A 81 -2.77 -21.59 3.90
C LYS A 81 -1.49 -20.78 3.59
N GLN A 82 -1.31 -20.37 2.33
CA GLN A 82 -0.17 -19.55 1.88
C GLN A 82 -0.28 -18.05 2.21
N LEU A 83 -1.46 -17.59 2.68
CA LEU A 83 -1.75 -16.20 3.04
C LEU A 83 -2.16 -16.10 4.53
N TRP A 84 -1.76 -17.06 5.35
CA TRP A 84 -2.10 -17.15 6.76
C TRP A 84 -0.87 -17.43 7.61
N SER A 85 -0.99 -17.21 8.91
CA SER A 85 0.09 -17.60 9.84
C SER A 85 0.22 -19.12 9.90
N ARG A 86 1.45 -19.63 9.75
CA ARG A 86 1.73 -21.06 9.93
C ARG A 86 1.55 -21.56 11.36
N TYR A 87 1.39 -20.67 12.32
CA TYR A 87 1.23 -21.00 13.74
C TYR A 87 -0.24 -21.08 14.16
N LEU A 88 -1.16 -20.61 13.32
CA LEU A 88 -2.56 -20.46 13.68
C LEU A 88 -3.48 -21.26 12.72
N PRO A 89 -4.54 -21.89 13.23
CA PRO A 89 -5.53 -22.53 12.39
C PRO A 89 -6.27 -21.53 11.50
N LEU A 90 -6.69 -21.95 10.32
CA LEU A 90 -7.33 -21.08 9.33
C LEU A 90 -8.71 -20.55 9.77
N ASP A 91 -9.37 -21.24 10.66
CA ASP A 91 -10.69 -20.92 11.20
C ASP A 91 -10.66 -20.11 12.49
N LEU A 92 -9.46 -19.78 12.99
CA LEU A 92 -9.32 -18.96 14.20
C LEU A 92 -9.96 -17.58 14.02
N GLU A 93 -10.70 -17.12 15.02
CA GLU A 93 -11.28 -15.78 15.04
C GLU A 93 -10.19 -14.70 14.94
N LEU A 94 -10.47 -13.63 14.14
CA LEU A 94 -9.45 -12.58 13.90
C LEU A 94 -8.99 -11.89 15.18
N GLU A 95 -9.87 -11.69 16.17
CA GLU A 95 -9.52 -11.12 17.47
C GLU A 95 -8.41 -11.94 18.15
N LYS A 96 -8.45 -13.27 18.05
CA LYS A 96 -7.42 -14.15 18.58
C LYS A 96 -6.14 -14.12 17.77
N VAL A 97 -6.26 -13.89 16.46
CA VAL A 97 -5.09 -13.67 15.59
C VAL A 97 -4.42 -12.35 15.95
N ASP A 98 -5.19 -11.30 16.18
CA ASP A 98 -4.67 -9.98 16.55
C ASP A 98 -3.99 -10.05 17.92
N GLU A 99 -4.59 -10.68 18.93
CA GLU A 99 -3.97 -10.91 20.25
C GLU A 99 -2.61 -11.63 20.12
N PHE A 100 -2.54 -12.68 19.30
CA PHE A 100 -1.30 -13.41 19.04
C PHE A 100 -0.26 -12.54 18.33
N PHE A 101 -0.69 -11.78 17.32
CA PHE A 101 0.22 -10.92 16.55
C PHE A 101 0.74 -9.77 17.43
N GLU A 102 -0.09 -9.13 18.24
CA GLU A 102 0.33 -8.08 19.17
C GLU A 102 1.34 -8.59 20.20
N GLU A 103 1.12 -9.80 20.74
CA GLU A 103 2.07 -10.41 21.67
C GLU A 103 3.42 -10.69 20.99
N LYS A 104 3.38 -11.33 19.82
CA LYS A 104 4.60 -11.71 19.08
C LYS A 104 5.33 -10.52 18.48
N PHE A 105 4.60 -9.48 18.10
CA PHE A 105 5.22 -8.27 17.57
C PHE A 105 6.07 -7.52 18.60
N LYS A 106 5.78 -7.64 19.88
CA LYS A 106 6.62 -7.10 20.98
C LYS A 106 8.02 -7.72 21.02
N GLU A 107 8.19 -8.92 20.47
CA GLU A 107 9.48 -9.60 20.38
C GLU A 107 10.30 -9.15 19.16
N VAL A 108 9.70 -8.42 18.20
CA VAL A 108 10.34 -7.94 16.99
C VAL A 108 11.31 -6.80 17.32
N LYS A 109 12.51 -6.86 16.76
CA LYS A 109 13.48 -5.78 16.91
C LYS A 109 13.05 -4.55 16.13
N SER A 110 13.34 -3.37 16.67
CA SER A 110 13.09 -2.10 15.96
C SER A 110 13.78 -2.10 14.58
N LEU A 111 13.09 -1.56 13.57
CA LEU A 111 13.69 -1.31 12.26
C LEU A 111 14.79 -0.25 12.42
N PRO A 112 16.04 -0.54 12.05
CA PRO A 112 17.08 0.48 11.99
C PRO A 112 16.69 1.61 11.04
N GLU A 113 17.30 2.79 11.18
CA GLU A 113 17.04 3.90 10.26
C GLU A 113 17.15 3.41 8.81
N THR A 114 16.04 3.57 8.07
CA THR A 114 15.89 3.03 6.73
C THR A 114 15.23 4.07 5.84
N ARG A 115 15.95 4.51 4.82
CA ARG A 115 15.44 5.47 3.83
C ARG A 115 14.96 4.76 2.58
N MET A 116 13.87 5.30 2.04
CA MET A 116 13.29 4.87 0.77
C MET A 116 13.40 6.01 -0.23
N ILE A 117 13.63 5.68 -1.49
CA ILE A 117 13.72 6.65 -2.59
C ILE A 117 12.66 6.32 -3.64
N TYR A 118 12.09 7.36 -4.25
CA TYR A 118 11.12 7.24 -5.35
C TYR A 118 11.70 6.42 -6.50
N ASP A 119 10.87 5.51 -7.02
CA ASP A 119 11.16 4.67 -8.18
C ASP A 119 10.26 5.07 -9.36
N TYR A 120 8.96 4.78 -9.29
CA TYR A 120 8.00 5.15 -10.35
C TYR A 120 6.56 5.21 -9.84
N ILE A 121 5.64 5.70 -10.69
CA ILE A 121 4.19 5.62 -10.46
C ILE A 121 3.64 4.41 -11.22
N ASP A 122 2.94 3.53 -10.50
CA ASP A 122 2.33 2.33 -11.04
C ASP A 122 0.80 2.48 -11.11
N MET A 123 0.26 2.38 -12.32
CA MET A 123 -1.18 2.41 -12.58
C MET A 123 -1.68 1.08 -13.20
N SER A 124 -0.86 0.03 -13.21
CA SER A 124 -1.13 -1.20 -13.95
C SER A 124 -2.29 -2.05 -13.40
N ASN A 125 -2.52 -2.02 -12.09
CA ASN A 125 -3.45 -2.91 -11.39
C ASN A 125 -4.70 -2.18 -10.87
N LYS A 126 -5.28 -1.27 -11.64
CA LYS A 126 -6.48 -0.51 -11.25
C LYS A 126 -6.29 0.31 -9.95
N ASN A 127 -5.07 0.68 -9.63
CA ASN A 127 -4.72 1.51 -8.48
C ASN A 127 -3.72 2.58 -8.92
N ILE A 128 -3.60 3.64 -8.16
CA ILE A 128 -2.49 4.60 -8.30
C ILE A 128 -1.56 4.36 -7.11
N LEU A 129 -0.39 3.81 -7.40
CA LEU A 129 0.63 3.48 -6.42
C LEU A 129 1.88 4.29 -6.72
N VAL A 130 2.48 4.89 -5.70
CA VAL A 130 3.82 5.47 -5.80
C VAL A 130 4.80 4.44 -5.27
N ARG A 131 5.67 3.93 -6.16
CA ARG A 131 6.66 2.89 -5.86
C ARG A 131 7.93 3.48 -5.31
N PHE A 132 8.51 2.76 -4.37
CA PHE A 132 9.76 3.12 -3.71
C PHE A 132 10.69 1.93 -3.61
N VAL A 133 11.98 2.20 -3.62
CA VAL A 133 13.02 1.21 -3.34
C VAL A 133 13.90 1.68 -2.17
N PRO A 134 14.56 0.78 -1.45
CA PRO A 134 15.56 1.20 -0.47
C PRO A 134 16.64 2.07 -1.10
N GLU A 135 17.00 3.16 -0.42
CA GLU A 135 17.92 4.17 -0.96
C GLU A 135 19.33 3.62 -1.25
N ASN A 136 19.74 2.61 -0.51
CA ASN A 136 21.06 1.97 -0.65
C ASN A 136 21.02 0.52 -0.16
N GLN A 137 22.14 -0.20 -0.32
CA GLN A 137 22.25 -1.59 0.07
C GLN A 137 22.00 -1.81 1.57
N GLN A 138 22.49 -0.94 2.44
CA GLN A 138 22.28 -1.06 3.89
C GLN A 138 20.78 -0.94 4.25
N ALA A 139 20.05 -0.01 3.63
CA ALA A 139 18.62 0.13 3.80
C ALA A 139 17.87 -1.12 3.31
N ALA A 140 18.29 -1.71 2.19
CA ALA A 140 17.72 -2.95 1.67
C ALA A 140 17.94 -4.12 2.65
N GLU A 141 19.15 -4.26 3.19
CA GLU A 141 19.49 -5.30 4.17
C GLU A 141 18.71 -5.10 5.50
N ASN A 142 18.62 -3.88 6.00
CA ASN A 142 17.85 -3.56 7.20
C ASN A 142 16.39 -3.98 7.03
N LEU A 143 15.77 -3.57 5.92
CA LEU A 143 14.38 -3.84 5.62
C LEU A 143 14.13 -5.34 5.42
N LYS A 144 15.02 -6.03 4.71
CA LYS A 144 14.95 -7.48 4.55
C LYS A 144 15.02 -8.21 5.89
N LYS A 145 16.02 -7.91 6.73
CA LYS A 145 16.17 -8.53 8.05
C LYS A 145 14.97 -8.27 8.96
N TYR A 146 14.45 -7.05 8.94
CA TYR A 146 13.26 -6.70 9.70
C TYR A 146 12.04 -7.51 9.24
N ARG A 147 11.80 -7.58 7.93
CA ARG A 147 10.69 -8.36 7.36
C ARG A 147 10.81 -9.84 7.67
N ASP A 148 12.02 -10.39 7.61
CA ASP A 148 12.30 -11.80 7.96
C ASP A 148 12.02 -12.05 9.45
N ASP A 149 12.44 -11.16 10.36
CA ASP A 149 12.16 -11.25 11.80
C ASP A 149 10.66 -11.20 12.10
N VAL A 150 9.93 -10.24 11.51
CA VAL A 150 8.47 -10.16 11.64
C VAL A 150 7.80 -11.43 11.10
N SER A 151 8.20 -11.87 9.91
CA SER A 151 7.67 -13.08 9.26
C SER A 151 7.86 -14.32 10.15
N ASP A 152 9.01 -14.45 10.76
CA ASP A 152 9.31 -15.58 11.64
C ASP A 152 8.52 -15.53 12.94
N LYS A 153 8.35 -14.35 13.55
CA LYS A 153 7.59 -14.17 14.78
C LYS A 153 6.09 -14.39 14.58
N LEU A 154 5.53 -13.80 13.52
CA LEU A 154 4.09 -13.88 13.24
C LEU A 154 3.69 -15.13 12.45
N GLY A 155 4.67 -15.84 11.87
CA GLY A 155 4.41 -17.02 11.04
C GLY A 155 3.84 -16.70 9.66
N VAL A 156 3.89 -15.46 9.20
CA VAL A 156 3.36 -15.03 7.90
C VAL A 156 4.50 -14.85 6.90
N ARG A 157 4.43 -15.55 5.76
CA ARG A 157 5.36 -15.39 4.66
C ARG A 157 4.64 -15.61 3.34
N PHE A 158 4.19 -14.51 2.76
CA PHE A 158 3.46 -14.55 1.50
C PHE A 158 4.39 -14.91 0.34
N PRO A 159 3.84 -15.41 -0.79
CA PRO A 159 4.65 -15.86 -1.93
C PRO A 159 5.57 -14.78 -2.51
N ASP A 160 5.20 -13.50 -2.38
CA ASP A 160 5.96 -12.34 -2.83
C ASP A 160 6.87 -11.72 -1.74
N HIS A 161 7.06 -12.40 -0.61
CA HIS A 161 7.82 -11.86 0.53
C HIS A 161 9.20 -11.34 0.13
N ASP A 162 9.95 -12.09 -0.68
CA ASP A 162 11.30 -11.72 -1.08
C ASP A 162 11.34 -10.73 -2.27
N SER A 163 10.24 -10.58 -2.99
CA SER A 163 10.10 -9.68 -4.15
C SER A 163 9.06 -8.57 -3.96
N TYR A 164 8.69 -8.30 -2.72
CA TYR A 164 7.65 -7.33 -2.40
C TYR A 164 8.00 -5.92 -2.88
N GLY A 165 7.13 -5.36 -3.71
CA GLY A 165 7.27 -4.00 -4.23
C GLY A 165 6.69 -2.97 -3.27
N PHE A 166 7.56 -2.22 -2.57
CA PHE A 166 7.13 -1.20 -1.62
C PHE A 166 6.44 -0.03 -2.31
N HIS A 167 5.33 0.43 -1.74
CA HIS A 167 4.55 1.51 -2.31
C HIS A 167 3.71 2.25 -1.26
N ILE A 168 3.33 3.47 -1.62
CA ILE A 168 2.27 4.23 -0.95
C ILE A 168 1.08 4.27 -1.92
N SER A 169 -0.09 3.80 -1.46
CA SER A 169 -1.32 3.83 -2.25
C SER A 169 -1.92 5.24 -2.23
N VAL A 170 -2.29 5.75 -3.40
CA VAL A 170 -2.92 7.07 -3.57
C VAL A 170 -4.41 6.94 -3.84
N ALA A 171 -4.80 6.01 -4.73
CA ALA A 171 -6.19 5.82 -5.12
C ALA A 171 -6.47 4.40 -5.61
N TYR A 172 -7.74 4.01 -5.53
CA TYR A 172 -8.26 2.77 -6.08
C TYR A 172 -9.26 3.07 -7.19
N GLN A 173 -9.08 2.47 -8.36
CA GLN A 173 -10.03 2.59 -9.46
C GLN A 173 -11.30 1.79 -9.14
N LEU A 174 -12.46 2.44 -9.18
CA LEU A 174 -13.76 1.80 -8.95
C LEU A 174 -14.48 1.48 -10.26
N TRP A 175 -14.38 2.38 -11.24
CA TRP A 175 -15.08 2.30 -12.51
C TRP A 175 -14.11 2.18 -13.69
N GLU A 176 -14.50 1.41 -14.70
CA GLU A 176 -13.73 1.36 -15.95
C GLU A 176 -13.80 2.71 -16.67
N MET A 177 -12.64 3.16 -17.09
CA MET A 177 -12.49 4.44 -17.80
C MET A 177 -12.68 4.27 -19.31
N THR A 178 -13.24 5.30 -19.93
CA THR A 178 -13.17 5.48 -21.39
C THR A 178 -11.72 5.70 -21.85
N GLU A 179 -11.44 5.51 -23.14
CA GLU A 179 -10.09 5.75 -23.66
C GLU A 179 -9.64 7.22 -23.49
N ALA A 180 -10.56 8.17 -23.61
CA ALA A 180 -10.26 9.58 -23.40
C ALA A 180 -9.90 9.90 -21.94
N GLU A 181 -10.54 9.23 -20.97
CA GLU A 181 -10.20 9.36 -19.54
C GLU A 181 -8.85 8.69 -19.23
N LYS A 182 -8.59 7.51 -19.78
CA LYS A 182 -7.29 6.84 -19.65
C LYS A 182 -6.16 7.72 -20.19
N GLU A 183 -6.34 8.34 -21.34
CA GLU A 183 -5.36 9.24 -21.94
C GLU A 183 -5.07 10.45 -21.04
N LYS A 184 -6.09 11.04 -20.42
CA LYS A 184 -5.91 12.16 -19.47
C LYS A 184 -5.12 11.73 -18.24
N MET A 185 -5.47 10.57 -17.65
CA MET A 185 -4.77 10.02 -16.50
C MET A 185 -3.32 9.68 -16.85
N GLN A 186 -3.07 9.12 -18.01
CA GLN A 186 -1.73 8.81 -18.51
C GLN A 186 -0.88 10.08 -18.67
N LYS A 187 -1.42 11.14 -19.29
CA LYS A 187 -0.73 12.44 -19.43
C LYS A 187 -0.41 13.06 -18.05
N ALA A 188 -1.32 12.93 -17.09
CA ALA A 188 -1.05 13.38 -15.71
C ALA A 188 0.10 12.56 -15.09
N CYS A 189 0.06 11.23 -15.21
CA CYS A 189 1.12 10.34 -14.75
C CYS A 189 2.49 10.72 -15.33
N GLU A 190 2.58 10.90 -16.64
CA GLU A 190 3.84 11.27 -17.31
C GLU A 190 4.38 12.63 -16.87
N ARG A 191 3.50 13.62 -16.64
CA ARG A 191 3.92 14.94 -16.15
C ARG A 191 4.46 14.85 -14.73
N ILE A 192 3.76 14.14 -13.86
CA ILE A 192 4.15 13.95 -12.46
C ILE A 192 5.47 13.17 -12.41
N SER A 193 5.56 12.04 -13.12
CA SER A 193 6.76 11.19 -13.16
C SER A 193 8.00 11.96 -13.58
N ARG A 194 7.93 12.77 -14.64
CA ARG A 194 9.05 13.62 -15.07
C ARG A 194 9.55 14.57 -13.98
N SER A 195 8.65 15.13 -13.18
CA SER A 195 9.01 15.99 -12.05
C SER A 195 9.68 15.20 -10.93
N LEU A 196 9.16 14.02 -10.62
CA LEU A 196 9.69 13.16 -9.55
C LEU A 196 11.03 12.52 -9.93
N GLU A 197 11.20 12.09 -11.17
CA GLU A 197 12.47 11.55 -11.69
C GLU A 197 13.61 12.56 -11.58
N LYS A 198 13.31 13.85 -11.83
CA LYS A 198 14.30 14.93 -11.69
C LYS A 198 14.73 15.16 -10.24
N ASN A 199 13.77 15.06 -9.30
CA ASN A 199 13.99 15.41 -7.90
C ASN A 199 14.30 14.17 -7.03
N ARG A 200 13.90 12.99 -7.46
CA ARG A 200 14.01 11.69 -6.77
C ARG A 200 13.78 11.79 -5.25
N PRO A 201 12.54 12.15 -4.82
CA PRO A 201 12.28 12.35 -3.41
C PRO A 201 12.55 11.07 -2.61
N SER A 202 13.14 11.23 -1.43
CA SER A 202 13.39 10.16 -0.49
C SER A 202 12.85 10.52 0.90
N PHE A 203 12.68 9.53 1.77
CA PHE A 203 12.17 9.73 3.12
C PHE A 203 12.59 8.60 4.05
N SER A 204 12.62 8.89 5.35
CA SER A 204 12.86 7.87 6.37
C SER A 204 11.57 7.16 6.76
N LEU A 205 11.62 5.82 6.83
CA LEU A 205 10.52 5.03 7.38
C LEU A 205 10.38 5.33 8.89
N ARG A 206 9.14 5.50 9.33
CA ARG A 206 8.82 5.44 10.77
C ARG A 206 8.86 4.01 11.24
N GLN A 207 9.04 3.82 12.55
CA GLN A 207 8.95 2.49 13.14
C GLN A 207 7.61 1.86 12.75
N PRO A 208 7.64 0.65 12.17
CA PRO A 208 6.40 -0.05 11.79
C PRO A 208 5.59 -0.46 13.03
N GLU A 209 4.28 -0.43 12.83
CA GLU A 209 3.28 -0.80 13.84
C GLU A 209 2.19 -1.70 13.26
#